data_953dc48f140ddb46337913df636a8b5f
#
_entry.id   953dc48f140ddb46337913df636a8b5f
#
_cell.length_a   1.000
_cell.length_b   1.000
_cell.length_c   1.000
_cell.angle_alpha   90.00
_cell.angle_beta   90.00
_cell.angle_gamma   90.00
#
_symmetry.space_group_name_H-M   'P 1'
#
loop_
_entity.id
_entity.type
_entity.pdbx_description
1 polymer ?
#
loop_
_entity_poly.entity_id
_entity_poly.type
_entity_poly.pdbx_seq_one_letter_code
_entity_poly.pdbx_strand_id
1 'polypeptide(L)'
;IASEKYPLSSISFAEVISNSDVPYGVINILTGTKKELATPISSHMDINALGLFSQKIDKQIFINATENLKRISSFNDIQIYSDDFDSPYIIKKFMDSKTTWHPVEVDFTKTNNY
;
A
#
# COMPACT_ATOMS: atom_id res chain seq x y z
N ILE A 1 -1.41 9.42 4.17
CA ILE A 1 -1.73 10.80 4.60
C ILE A 1 -1.95 10.79 6.11
N ALA A 2 -1.28 11.68 6.83
CA ALA A 2 -1.46 11.88 8.26
C ALA A 2 -2.89 12.37 8.60
N SER A 3 -3.31 12.15 9.84
CA SER A 3 -4.58 12.70 10.32
C SER A 3 -4.55 14.22 10.33
N GLU A 4 -5.57 14.86 9.77
CA GLU A 4 -5.69 16.33 9.81
C GLU A 4 -5.80 16.85 11.25
N LYS A 5 -6.54 16.13 12.08
CA LYS A 5 -6.83 16.54 13.45
C LYS A 5 -5.71 16.15 14.43
N TYR A 6 -5.08 15.02 14.19
CA TYR A 6 -4.07 14.44 15.09
C TYR A 6 -2.82 13.99 14.32
N PRO A 7 -2.04 14.91 13.74
CA PRO A 7 -0.89 14.53 12.90
C PRO A 7 0.33 14.04 13.70
N LEU A 8 0.40 14.33 15.00
CA LEU A 8 1.59 14.08 15.83
C LEU A 8 2.00 12.61 15.86
N SER A 9 1.05 11.69 15.91
CA SER A 9 1.37 10.24 15.88
C SER A 9 2.08 9.82 14.60
N SER A 10 1.67 10.40 13.47
CA SER A 10 2.33 10.14 12.18
C SER A 10 3.72 10.78 12.10
N ILE A 11 3.90 11.94 12.74
CA ILE A 11 5.21 12.62 12.82
C ILE A 11 6.16 11.84 13.72
N SER A 12 5.70 11.36 14.90
CA SER A 12 6.51 10.50 15.77
C SER A 12 6.90 9.19 15.06
N PHE A 13 5.99 8.62 14.27
CA PHE A 13 6.31 7.45 13.45
C PHE A 13 7.35 7.77 12.38
N ALA A 14 7.29 8.95 11.75
CA ALA A 14 8.31 9.39 10.80
C ALA A 14 9.70 9.50 11.45
N GLU A 15 9.77 9.96 12.68
CA GLU A 15 11.02 10.02 13.44
C GLU A 15 11.59 8.63 13.72
N VAL A 16 10.74 7.66 14.08
CA VAL A 16 11.13 6.25 14.27
C VAL A 16 11.68 5.68 12.96
N ILE A 17 10.99 5.91 11.83
CA ILE A 17 11.44 5.45 10.52
C ILE A 17 12.80 6.04 10.16
N SER A 18 12.98 7.33 10.40
CA SER A 18 14.24 8.05 10.09
C SER A 18 15.45 7.52 10.87
N ASN A 19 15.20 6.91 12.04
CA ASN A 19 16.24 6.32 12.88
C ASN A 19 16.34 4.78 12.75
N SER A 20 15.61 4.19 11.81
CA SER A 20 15.61 2.75 11.54
C SER A 20 16.44 2.41 10.29
N ASP A 21 16.52 1.13 9.97
CA ASP A 21 17.15 0.59 8.77
C ASP A 21 16.25 0.62 7.52
N VAL A 22 15.08 1.25 7.61
CA VAL A 22 14.19 1.42 6.46
C VAL A 22 14.84 2.35 5.42
N PRO A 23 15.02 1.92 4.18
CA PRO A 23 15.64 2.75 3.15
C PRO A 23 14.85 4.03 2.90
N TYR A 24 15.56 5.12 2.63
CA TYR A 24 14.93 6.42 2.33
C TYR A 24 13.98 6.33 1.13
N GLY A 25 12.83 6.99 1.26
CA GLY A 25 11.83 7.07 0.20
C GLY A 25 10.86 5.89 0.12
N VAL A 26 11.07 4.81 0.91
CA VAL A 26 10.13 3.67 0.96
C VAL A 26 8.83 4.07 1.65
N ILE A 27 8.90 4.88 2.70
CA ILE A 27 7.73 5.39 3.41
C ILE A 27 7.73 6.91 3.34
N ASN A 28 6.65 7.48 2.80
CA ASN A 28 6.46 8.91 2.68
C ASN A 28 5.19 9.32 3.42
N ILE A 29 5.30 10.24 4.37
CA ILE A 29 4.18 10.73 5.17
C ILE A 29 3.83 12.14 4.71
N LEU A 30 2.62 12.30 4.20
CA LEU A 30 2.09 13.59 3.76
C LEU A 30 1.17 14.15 4.83
N THR A 31 1.36 15.43 5.13
CA THR A 31 0.45 16.23 5.95
C THR A 31 -0.33 17.19 5.05
N GLY A 32 -1.58 17.48 5.41
CA GLY A 32 -2.45 18.37 4.65
C GLY A 32 -3.90 17.93 4.74
N THR A 33 -4.78 18.67 4.07
CA THR A 33 -6.20 18.32 4.07
C THR A 33 -6.46 17.16 3.12
N LYS A 34 -7.25 16.19 3.58
CA LYS A 34 -7.63 15.04 2.75
C LYS A 34 -8.32 15.46 1.46
N LYS A 35 -9.13 16.54 1.54
CA LYS A 35 -9.86 17.05 0.39
C LYS A 35 -8.94 17.53 -0.73
N GLU A 36 -7.86 18.23 -0.38
CA GLU A 36 -6.87 18.73 -1.35
C GLU A 36 -6.01 17.61 -1.92
N LEU A 37 -5.60 16.66 -1.08
CA LEU A 37 -4.71 15.57 -1.46
C LEU A 37 -5.42 14.42 -2.18
N ALA A 38 -6.72 14.24 -1.97
CA ALA A 38 -7.47 13.10 -2.51
C ALA A 38 -7.47 13.06 -4.03
N THR A 39 -7.70 14.20 -4.69
CA THR A 39 -7.74 14.28 -6.15
C THR A 39 -6.39 13.97 -6.78
N PRO A 40 -5.28 14.65 -6.46
CA PRO A 40 -3.99 14.34 -7.05
C PRO A 40 -3.53 12.91 -6.76
N ILE A 41 -3.77 12.37 -5.56
CA ILE A 41 -3.39 11.00 -5.23
C ILE A 41 -4.24 9.98 -6.02
N SER A 42 -5.54 10.21 -6.15
CA SER A 42 -6.41 9.28 -6.87
C SER A 42 -6.18 9.28 -8.39
N SER A 43 -5.70 10.39 -8.97
CA SER A 43 -5.39 10.48 -10.41
C SER A 43 -3.94 10.18 -10.75
N HIS A 44 -3.02 10.11 -9.77
CA HIS A 44 -1.59 9.89 -10.04
C HIS A 44 -1.33 8.51 -10.65
N MET A 45 -0.68 8.46 -11.80
CA MET A 45 -0.48 7.22 -12.57
C MET A 45 0.42 6.19 -11.87
N ASP A 46 1.39 6.64 -11.08
CA ASP A 46 2.33 5.74 -10.39
C ASP A 46 1.80 5.18 -9.06
N ILE A 47 0.59 5.61 -8.66
CA ILE A 47 -0.07 5.04 -7.48
C ILE A 47 -0.95 3.88 -7.92
N ASN A 48 -0.62 2.66 -7.52
CA ASN A 48 -1.28 1.43 -7.94
C ASN A 48 -2.40 0.96 -6.99
N ALA A 49 -2.37 1.40 -5.74
CA ALA A 49 -3.36 1.00 -4.75
C ALA A 49 -3.69 2.12 -3.76
N LEU A 50 -4.93 2.17 -3.29
CA LEU A 50 -5.42 3.13 -2.31
C LEU A 50 -6.11 2.41 -1.15
N GLY A 51 -5.67 2.70 0.08
CA GLY A 51 -6.38 2.33 1.30
C GLY A 51 -7.18 3.52 1.84
N LEU A 52 -8.48 3.38 1.93
CA LEU A 52 -9.37 4.46 2.34
C LEU A 52 -9.95 4.20 3.73
N PHE A 53 -9.56 5.01 4.70
CA PHE A 53 -10.00 4.96 6.09
C PHE A 53 -10.94 6.14 6.37
N SER A 54 -12.13 6.12 5.79
CA SER A 54 -13.12 7.19 5.97
C SER A 54 -14.52 6.66 5.78
N GLN A 55 -15.45 7.10 6.63
CA GLN A 55 -16.87 6.76 6.50
C GLN A 55 -17.54 7.44 5.29
N LYS A 56 -17.00 8.57 4.84
CA LYS A 56 -17.49 9.30 3.68
C LYS A 56 -16.37 9.38 2.66
N ILE A 57 -16.48 8.59 1.61
CA ILE A 57 -15.53 8.57 0.50
C ILE A 57 -16.17 9.31 -0.67
N ASP A 58 -15.42 10.26 -1.24
CA ASP A 58 -15.83 10.97 -2.44
C ASP A 58 -15.85 10.00 -3.63
N LYS A 59 -16.95 9.96 -4.36
CA LYS A 59 -17.11 9.16 -5.59
C LYS A 59 -16.06 9.49 -6.65
N GLN A 60 -15.58 10.74 -6.65
CA GLN A 60 -14.56 11.17 -7.60
C GLN A 60 -13.26 10.39 -7.47
N ILE A 61 -12.91 9.93 -6.25
CA ILE A 61 -11.73 9.07 -6.02
C ILE A 61 -11.84 7.76 -6.81
N PHE A 62 -13.04 7.15 -6.84
CA PHE A 62 -13.26 5.92 -7.61
C PHE A 62 -13.18 6.16 -9.11
N ILE A 63 -13.74 7.28 -9.58
CA ILE A 63 -13.69 7.66 -11.00
C ILE A 63 -12.23 7.86 -11.44
N ASN A 64 -11.47 8.68 -10.72
CA ASN A 64 -10.06 8.92 -11.03
C ASN A 64 -9.23 7.64 -11.01
N ALA A 65 -9.52 6.73 -10.09
CA ALA A 65 -8.79 5.47 -9.96
C ALA A 65 -8.98 4.51 -11.15
N THR A 66 -10.02 4.69 -11.96
CA THR A 66 -10.25 3.86 -13.15
C THR A 66 -9.25 4.14 -14.27
N GLU A 67 -8.61 5.31 -14.29
CA GLU A 67 -7.69 5.71 -15.36
C GLU A 67 -6.47 4.77 -15.47
N ASN A 68 -6.01 4.24 -14.34
CA ASN A 68 -4.90 3.27 -14.30
C ASN A 68 -5.23 1.99 -13.54
N LEU A 69 -6.51 1.67 -13.39
CA LEU A 69 -7.01 0.45 -12.74
C LEU A 69 -6.47 0.27 -11.30
N LYS A 70 -6.42 1.35 -10.51
CA LYS A 70 -5.98 1.30 -9.12
C LYS A 70 -6.84 0.35 -8.29
N ARG A 71 -6.19 -0.40 -7.44
CA ARG A 71 -6.88 -1.19 -6.41
C ARG A 71 -7.34 -0.27 -5.28
N ILE A 72 -8.61 -0.30 -4.95
CA ILE A 72 -9.16 0.46 -3.84
C ILE A 72 -9.65 -0.50 -2.78
N SER A 73 -9.15 -0.33 -1.55
CA SER A 73 -9.61 -1.03 -0.37
C SER A 73 -10.20 -0.04 0.62
N SER A 74 -11.47 -0.21 0.95
CA SER A 74 -12.15 0.60 1.98
C SER A 74 -12.18 -0.16 3.30
N PHE A 75 -11.86 0.54 4.38
CA PHE A 75 -11.75 -0.01 5.74
C PHE A 75 -12.74 0.65 6.70
N ASN A 76 -13.88 1.09 6.20
CA ASN A 76 -14.88 1.80 7.01
C ASN A 76 -15.48 0.96 8.12
N ASP A 77 -15.62 -0.34 7.87
CA ASP A 77 -16.29 -1.29 8.77
C ASP A 77 -15.29 -2.13 9.58
N ILE A 78 -14.00 -1.94 9.33
CA ILE A 78 -12.95 -2.66 10.05
C ILE A 78 -12.53 -1.81 11.24
N GLN A 79 -12.66 -2.38 12.43
CA GLN A 79 -12.09 -1.77 13.63
C GLN A 79 -10.57 -1.90 13.58
N ILE A 80 -9.87 -0.77 13.46
CA ILE A 80 -8.40 -0.70 13.32
C ILE A 80 -7.67 -1.41 14.48
N TYR A 81 -8.32 -1.53 15.62
CA TYR A 81 -7.77 -2.19 16.82
C TYR A 81 -8.22 -3.65 16.98
N SER A 82 -8.88 -4.23 15.99
CA SER A 82 -9.24 -5.64 16.01
C SER A 82 -8.13 -6.51 15.42
N ASP A 83 -8.04 -7.75 15.90
CA ASP A 83 -7.08 -8.76 15.37
C ASP A 83 -7.27 -9.01 13.87
N ASP A 84 -8.47 -8.77 13.35
CA ASP A 84 -8.78 -8.88 11.92
C ASP A 84 -7.96 -7.88 11.08
N PHE A 85 -7.57 -6.73 11.65
CA PHE A 85 -6.79 -5.73 10.94
C PHE A 85 -5.31 -6.13 10.79
N ASP A 86 -4.78 -6.94 11.71
CA ASP A 86 -3.42 -7.47 11.67
C ASP A 86 -3.30 -8.71 10.75
N SER A 87 -4.40 -9.08 10.11
CA SER A 87 -4.43 -10.22 9.21
C SER A 87 -3.55 -10.01 7.96
N PRO A 88 -2.75 -11.02 7.55
CA PRO A 88 -1.95 -10.95 6.32
C PRO A 88 -2.81 -10.78 5.06
N TYR A 89 -4.11 -11.06 5.12
CA TYR A 89 -5.04 -10.78 4.02
C TYR A 89 -5.27 -9.28 3.78
N ILE A 90 -5.06 -8.43 4.78
CA ILE A 90 -5.08 -6.97 4.62
C ILE A 90 -3.87 -6.53 3.78
N ILE A 91 -2.68 -7.06 4.08
CA ILE A 91 -1.45 -6.78 3.33
C ILE A 91 -1.62 -7.24 1.87
N LYS A 92 -2.21 -8.42 1.65
CA LYS A 92 -2.45 -8.98 0.33
C LYS A 92 -3.29 -8.07 -0.59
N LYS A 93 -4.17 -7.23 -0.03
CA LYS A 93 -4.97 -6.26 -0.81
C LYS A 93 -4.09 -5.21 -1.53
N PHE A 94 -2.87 -5.00 -1.07
CA PHE A 94 -1.92 -4.03 -1.63
C PHE A 94 -0.77 -4.68 -2.40
N MET A 95 -0.76 -6.01 -2.50
CA MET A 95 0.29 -6.76 -3.20
C MET A 95 -0.19 -7.27 -4.55
N ASP A 96 0.72 -7.33 -5.52
CA ASP A 96 0.51 -8.02 -6.78
C ASP A 96 1.12 -9.42 -6.72
N SER A 97 0.34 -10.41 -7.15
CA SER A 97 0.84 -11.77 -7.33
C SER A 97 1.29 -11.96 -8.77
N LYS A 98 2.58 -12.19 -8.97
CA LYS A 98 3.14 -12.53 -10.27
C LYS A 98 3.51 -14.00 -10.31
N THR A 99 2.87 -14.76 -11.20
CA THR A 99 3.26 -16.12 -11.47
C THR A 99 4.39 -16.13 -12.50
N THR A 100 5.53 -16.69 -12.12
CA THR A 100 6.68 -16.83 -13.01
C THR A 100 6.90 -18.31 -13.29
N TRP A 101 6.92 -18.69 -14.57
CA TRP A 101 7.27 -20.03 -15.01
C TRP A 101 8.75 -20.03 -15.35
N HIS A 102 9.54 -20.81 -14.59
CA HIS A 102 10.93 -21.05 -14.90
C HIS A 102 11.03 -22.48 -15.43
N PRO A 103 11.45 -22.72 -16.69
CA PRO A 103 11.79 -24.05 -17.13
C PRO A 103 12.99 -24.52 -16.31
N VAL A 104 12.80 -25.58 -15.53
CA VAL A 104 13.89 -26.26 -14.83
C VAL A 104 14.35 -27.38 -15.77
N GLU A 105 15.35 -27.11 -16.59
CA GLU A 105 16.08 -28.17 -17.28
C GLU A 105 16.96 -28.85 -16.25
N VAL A 106 16.54 -30.03 -15.81
CA VAL A 106 17.40 -30.93 -15.07
C VAL A 106 18.20 -31.72 -16.10
N ASP A 107 19.45 -31.34 -16.33
CA ASP A 107 20.36 -32.09 -17.18
C ASP A 107 20.81 -33.36 -16.46
N PHE A 108 20.10 -34.46 -16.73
CA PHE A 108 20.40 -35.79 -16.17
C PHE A 108 21.67 -36.40 -16.77
N THR A 109 22.30 -35.75 -17.76
CA THR A 109 23.49 -36.31 -18.43
C THR A 109 24.80 -35.96 -17.72
N LYS A 110 24.80 -35.05 -16.77
CA LYS A 110 25.95 -34.78 -15.89
C LYS A 110 26.02 -35.84 -14.79
N THR A 111 26.43 -37.04 -15.14
CA THR A 111 26.94 -38.01 -14.16
C THR A 111 28.19 -37.39 -13.51
N ASN A 112 28.11 -37.18 -12.21
CA ASN A 112 29.27 -36.82 -11.41
C ASN A 112 30.31 -37.93 -11.52
N ASN A 113 31.35 -37.74 -12.32
CA ASN A 113 32.58 -38.50 -12.21
C ASN A 113 33.35 -37.92 -11.02
N TYR A 114 33.26 -38.59 -9.89
CA TYR A 114 34.23 -38.51 -8.80
C TYR A 114 35.28 -39.58 -9.02
#